data_b0a6b544e8710b3aaca627fbe7466d23
#
_entry.id   b0a6b544e8710b3aaca627fbe7466d23
#
_cell.length_a   1.000
_cell.length_b   1.000
_cell.length_c   1.000
_cell.angle_alpha   90.00
_cell.angle_beta   90.00
_cell.angle_gamma   90.00
#
_symmetry.space_group_name_H-M   'P 1'
#
loop_
_entity.id
_entity.type
_entity.pdbx_description
1 polymer ?
#
loop_
_entity_poly.entity_id
_entity_poly.type
_entity_poly.pdbx_seq_one_letter_code
_entity_poly.pdbx_strand_id
1 'polypeptide(L)'
;GKVFASLKKGGDSGVYEKIIKQIKTMLNFPFKPTYKALFVIHGEGDGNISNVSYDKNLAQWLDDFTADIQVLTGQKEQPVMLTCQTSSAAGYKKTAATRHQFTTPFLQLKASAEHPRIFLVCPKYQFSYKDYAHILANDTKWLGEYYAKVKKIVVDEGRDWLGLRPKAL
;
A
#
# COMPACT_ATOMS: atom_id res chain seq x y z
N GLY A 1 -10.80 -9.47 -2.36
CA GLY A 1 -9.34 -9.51 -2.25
C GLY A 1 -8.89 -10.30 -1.04
N LYS A 2 -7.61 -10.62 -1.00
CA LYS A 2 -7.01 -11.27 0.17
C LYS A 2 -6.83 -10.25 1.30
N VAL A 3 -6.81 -10.71 2.55
CA VAL A 3 -6.47 -9.88 3.71
C VAL A 3 -4.96 -9.87 3.95
N PHE A 4 -4.44 -8.90 4.71
CA PHE A 4 -3.02 -8.81 5.04
C PHE A 4 -2.45 -10.10 5.61
N ALA A 5 -3.18 -10.76 6.51
CA ALA A 5 -2.74 -12.03 7.13
C ALA A 5 -2.38 -13.11 6.11
N SER A 6 -3.09 -13.16 4.96
CA SER A 6 -2.78 -14.07 3.86
C SER A 6 -1.61 -13.61 2.99
N LEU A 7 -1.35 -12.31 2.89
CA LEU A 7 -0.38 -11.73 1.95
C LEU A 7 0.99 -11.44 2.56
N LYS A 8 1.07 -11.35 3.88
CA LYS A 8 2.31 -11.07 4.61
C LYS A 8 3.35 -12.19 4.45
N LYS A 9 4.57 -11.93 4.89
CA LYS A 9 5.63 -12.95 5.02
C LYS A 9 5.12 -14.14 5.83
N GLY A 10 5.24 -15.35 5.28
CA GLY A 10 4.71 -16.58 5.87
C GLY A 10 3.17 -16.69 5.81
N GLY A 11 2.48 -15.85 5.06
CA GLY A 11 1.04 -15.95 4.87
C GLY A 11 0.64 -17.11 3.96
N ASP A 12 -0.54 -17.65 4.16
CA ASP A 12 -1.05 -18.87 3.48
C ASP A 12 -1.15 -18.75 1.95
N SER A 13 -1.23 -17.52 1.41
CA SER A 13 -1.30 -17.31 -0.03
C SER A 13 0.04 -17.49 -0.76
N GLY A 14 1.17 -17.46 -0.06
CA GLY A 14 2.52 -17.52 -0.61
C GLY A 14 2.85 -16.35 -1.56
N VAL A 15 2.07 -15.26 -1.54
CA VAL A 15 2.29 -14.11 -2.44
C VAL A 15 3.59 -13.38 -2.10
N TYR A 16 3.87 -13.19 -0.82
CA TYR A 16 5.11 -12.56 -0.38
C TYR A 16 6.33 -13.33 -0.89
N GLU A 17 6.35 -14.64 -0.70
CA GLU A 17 7.43 -15.53 -1.11
C GLU A 17 7.61 -15.55 -2.63
N LYS A 18 6.52 -15.43 -3.38
CA LYS A 18 6.58 -15.28 -4.86
C LYS A 18 7.26 -13.99 -5.27
N ILE A 19 6.97 -12.87 -4.60
CA ILE A 19 7.64 -11.59 -4.85
C ILE A 19 9.13 -11.73 -4.56
N ILE A 20 9.51 -12.27 -3.42
CA ILE A 20 10.91 -12.51 -3.05
C ILE A 20 11.63 -13.44 -4.04
N LYS A 21 10.96 -14.49 -4.52
CA LYS A 21 11.48 -15.36 -5.56
C LYS A 21 11.74 -14.62 -6.88
N GLN A 22 10.81 -13.76 -7.31
CA GLN A 22 11.00 -12.94 -8.52
C GLN A 22 12.20 -12.00 -8.38
N ILE A 23 12.35 -11.35 -7.21
CA ILE A 23 13.50 -10.51 -6.90
C ILE A 23 14.80 -11.30 -7.00
N LYS A 24 14.87 -12.50 -6.39
CA LYS A 24 16.04 -13.38 -6.51
C LYS A 24 16.36 -13.73 -7.96
N THR A 25 15.35 -13.97 -8.78
CA THR A 25 15.55 -14.23 -10.21
C THR A 25 16.16 -13.02 -10.92
N MET A 26 15.71 -11.80 -10.60
CA MET A 26 16.25 -10.57 -11.19
C MET A 26 17.72 -10.31 -10.82
N LEU A 27 18.19 -10.81 -9.68
CA LEU A 27 19.60 -10.68 -9.28
C LEU A 27 20.57 -11.50 -10.14
N ASN A 28 20.06 -12.45 -10.93
CA ASN A 28 20.87 -13.22 -11.88
C ASN A 28 21.13 -12.47 -13.20
N PHE A 29 20.50 -11.31 -13.41
CA PHE A 29 20.79 -10.47 -14.58
C PHE A 29 22.10 -9.69 -14.41
N PRO A 30 22.74 -9.24 -15.52
CA PRO A 30 24.03 -8.56 -15.45
C PRO A 30 24.00 -7.17 -14.80
N PHE A 31 22.80 -6.65 -14.50
CA PHE A 31 22.62 -5.39 -13.75
C PHE A 31 22.20 -5.68 -12.29
N LYS A 32 22.59 -4.81 -11.38
CA LYS A 32 22.18 -4.88 -9.97
C LYS A 32 21.00 -3.96 -9.73
N PRO A 33 19.77 -4.49 -9.58
CA PRO A 33 18.60 -3.65 -9.30
C PRO A 33 18.65 -3.10 -7.88
N THR A 34 18.19 -1.87 -7.71
CA THR A 34 17.93 -1.25 -6.40
C THR A 34 16.42 -1.11 -6.21
N TYR A 35 15.91 -1.59 -5.11
CA TYR A 35 14.48 -1.55 -4.77
C TYR A 35 14.22 -0.35 -3.88
N LYS A 36 13.62 0.70 -4.44
CA LYS A 36 13.42 1.98 -3.76
C LYS A 36 12.01 2.19 -3.23
N ALA A 37 11.02 1.46 -3.75
CA ALA A 37 9.64 1.61 -3.32
C ALA A 37 8.86 0.29 -3.41
N LEU A 38 7.94 0.11 -2.47
CA LEU A 38 6.90 -0.91 -2.47
C LEU A 38 5.55 -0.24 -2.77
N PHE A 39 4.92 -0.60 -3.89
CA PHE A 39 3.62 -0.07 -4.29
C PHE A 39 2.51 -1.00 -3.78
N VAL A 40 1.60 -0.45 -2.98
CA VAL A 40 0.54 -1.22 -2.33
C VAL A 40 -0.82 -0.64 -2.69
N ILE A 41 -1.63 -1.42 -3.40
CA ILE A 41 -3.05 -1.15 -3.66
C ILE A 41 -3.83 -2.24 -2.95
N HIS A 42 -4.13 -2.02 -1.67
CA HIS A 42 -4.70 -3.05 -0.80
C HIS A 42 -5.50 -2.42 0.34
N GLY A 43 -6.36 -3.20 0.99
CA GLY A 43 -7.05 -2.80 2.23
C GLY A 43 -8.56 -3.10 2.23
N GLU A 44 -9.17 -3.37 1.08
CA GLU A 44 -10.61 -3.66 1.00
C GLU A 44 -10.99 -4.92 1.77
N GLY A 45 -10.18 -5.99 1.64
CA GLY A 45 -10.40 -7.23 2.40
C GLY A 45 -10.29 -7.02 3.90
N ASP A 46 -9.27 -6.28 4.34
CA ASP A 46 -9.07 -5.95 5.76
C ASP A 46 -10.15 -5.03 6.29
N GLY A 47 -10.63 -4.08 5.51
CA GLY A 47 -11.79 -3.26 5.85
C GLY A 47 -13.06 -4.10 6.01
N ASN A 48 -13.26 -5.09 5.14
CA ASN A 48 -14.41 -5.98 5.23
C ASN A 48 -14.45 -6.78 6.55
N ILE A 49 -13.31 -7.27 7.01
CA ILE A 49 -13.18 -7.99 8.29
C ILE A 49 -12.98 -7.07 9.49
N SER A 50 -13.03 -5.74 9.29
CA SER A 50 -12.84 -4.74 10.35
C SER A 50 -11.48 -4.86 11.07
N ASN A 51 -10.39 -5.04 10.31
CA ASN A 51 -9.04 -5.13 10.84
C ASN A 51 -8.61 -3.79 11.47
N VAL A 52 -8.60 -3.71 12.79
CA VAL A 52 -8.25 -2.51 13.57
C VAL A 52 -6.75 -2.26 13.71
N SER A 53 -5.91 -3.16 13.23
CA SER A 53 -4.45 -3.07 13.29
C SER A 53 -3.80 -2.85 11.93
N TYR A 54 -4.57 -2.43 10.94
CA TYR A 54 -4.10 -2.35 9.55
C TYR A 54 -2.95 -1.34 9.35
N ASP A 55 -2.89 -0.26 10.14
CA ASP A 55 -1.76 0.67 10.21
C ASP A 55 -0.44 -0.05 10.58
N LYS A 56 -0.47 -0.85 11.63
CA LYS A 56 0.68 -1.66 12.07
C LYS A 56 1.03 -2.75 11.06
N ASN A 57 0.03 -3.31 10.39
CA ASN A 57 0.24 -4.31 9.35
C ASN A 57 0.98 -3.73 8.13
N LEU A 58 0.68 -2.50 7.73
CA LEU A 58 1.41 -1.82 6.67
C LEU A 58 2.88 -1.58 7.07
N ALA A 59 3.12 -1.13 8.29
CA ALA A 59 4.46 -0.94 8.82
C ALA A 59 5.25 -2.26 8.83
N GLN A 60 4.66 -3.33 9.37
CA GLN A 60 5.28 -4.67 9.35
C GLN A 60 5.62 -5.14 7.93
N TRP A 61 4.71 -4.94 6.98
CA TRP A 61 4.95 -5.34 5.59
C TRP A 61 6.15 -4.62 4.98
N LEU A 62 6.27 -3.32 5.25
CA LEU A 62 7.41 -2.54 4.79
C LEU A 62 8.71 -2.97 5.46
N ASP A 63 8.68 -3.26 6.75
CA ASP A 63 9.87 -3.67 7.49
C ASP A 63 10.34 -5.06 7.08
N ASP A 64 9.43 -6.03 6.93
CA ASP A 64 9.75 -7.37 6.40
C ASP A 64 10.37 -7.27 4.99
N PHE A 65 9.76 -6.46 4.11
CA PHE A 65 10.27 -6.24 2.76
C PHE A 65 11.65 -5.57 2.78
N THR A 66 11.84 -4.56 3.62
CA THR A 66 13.12 -3.86 3.78
C THR A 66 14.22 -4.81 4.21
N ALA A 67 13.98 -5.61 5.24
CA ALA A 67 14.94 -6.57 5.75
C ALA A 67 15.34 -7.61 4.68
N ASP A 68 14.36 -8.19 3.99
CA ASP A 68 14.64 -9.19 2.95
C ASP A 68 15.38 -8.59 1.75
N ILE A 69 15.02 -7.37 1.32
CA ILE A 69 15.72 -6.69 0.22
C ILE A 69 17.16 -6.37 0.59
N GLN A 70 17.43 -5.86 1.79
CA GLN A 70 18.79 -5.56 2.24
C GLN A 70 19.65 -6.82 2.31
N VAL A 71 19.10 -7.91 2.80
CA VAL A 71 19.81 -9.21 2.81
C VAL A 71 20.10 -9.72 1.40
N LEU A 72 19.14 -9.59 0.48
CA LEU A 72 19.27 -10.14 -0.86
C LEU A 72 20.19 -9.33 -1.78
N THR A 73 20.13 -8.00 -1.67
CA THR A 73 20.82 -7.09 -2.62
C THR A 73 22.07 -6.45 -2.06
N GLY A 74 22.21 -6.42 -0.73
CA GLY A 74 23.25 -5.66 -0.03
C GLY A 74 23.03 -4.13 -0.06
N GLN A 75 21.88 -3.65 -0.56
CA GLN A 75 21.58 -2.21 -0.58
C GLN A 75 21.45 -1.65 0.84
N LYS A 76 21.96 -0.43 1.04
CA LYS A 76 21.83 0.28 2.32
C LYS A 76 20.55 1.11 2.38
N GLU A 77 20.10 1.59 1.23
CA GLU A 77 18.86 2.37 1.13
C GLU A 77 17.66 1.54 1.54
N GLN A 78 16.80 2.16 2.33
CA GLN A 78 15.54 1.56 2.74
C GLN A 78 14.44 1.96 1.75
N PRO A 79 13.66 1.00 1.24
CA PRO A 79 12.52 1.32 0.40
C PRO A 79 11.43 2.07 1.19
N VAL A 80 10.67 2.88 0.47
CA VAL A 80 9.45 3.49 0.98
C VAL A 80 8.23 2.69 0.55
N MET A 81 7.11 2.81 1.26
CA MET A 81 5.82 2.28 0.83
C MET A 81 4.96 3.43 0.28
N LEU A 82 4.42 3.23 -0.92
CA LEU A 82 3.41 4.08 -1.51
C LEU A 82 2.08 3.32 -1.47
N THR A 83 1.08 3.87 -0.79
CA THR A 83 -0.24 3.25 -0.66
C THR A 83 -1.36 4.23 -1.01
N CYS A 84 -2.53 3.75 -1.40
CA CYS A 84 -3.72 4.58 -1.61
C CYS A 84 -4.76 4.30 -0.53
N GLN A 85 -5.61 5.29 -0.26
CA GLN A 85 -6.70 5.13 0.69
C GLN A 85 -7.86 4.42 0.02
N THR A 86 -8.35 3.34 0.64
CA THR A 86 -9.53 2.60 0.18
C THR A 86 -10.81 3.44 0.36
N SER A 87 -11.85 3.16 -0.45
CA SER A 87 -13.12 3.89 -0.39
C SER A 87 -14.36 3.01 -0.54
N SER A 88 -14.20 1.71 -0.37
CA SER A 88 -15.25 0.71 -0.65
C SER A 88 -16.17 0.41 0.53
N ALA A 89 -16.21 1.27 1.57
CA ALA A 89 -16.98 1.04 2.79
C ALA A 89 -18.47 0.76 2.51
N ALA A 90 -19.09 1.53 1.63
CA ALA A 90 -20.52 1.37 1.29
C ALA A 90 -20.83 0.04 0.61
N GLY A 91 -19.87 -0.54 -0.11
CA GLY A 91 -20.04 -1.82 -0.78
C GLY A 91 -19.89 -3.02 0.15
N TYR A 92 -18.95 -2.95 1.09
CA TYR A 92 -18.70 -4.02 2.05
C TYR A 92 -19.60 -3.94 3.30
N LYS A 93 -19.85 -2.73 3.79
CA LYS A 93 -20.71 -2.48 4.95
C LYS A 93 -22.02 -1.86 4.47
N LYS A 94 -23.00 -2.71 4.18
CA LYS A 94 -24.26 -2.36 3.51
C LYS A 94 -25.13 -1.38 4.29
N THR A 95 -25.05 -1.37 5.61
CA THR A 95 -25.85 -0.48 6.46
C THR A 95 -25.01 0.69 6.98
N ALA A 96 -25.63 1.85 7.18
CA ALA A 96 -24.98 3.00 7.80
C ALA A 96 -24.41 2.65 9.19
N ALA A 97 -25.12 1.84 9.97
CA ALA A 97 -24.73 1.39 11.29
C ALA A 97 -23.42 0.55 11.31
N THR A 98 -23.03 -0.07 10.21
CA THR A 98 -21.82 -0.90 10.14
C THR A 98 -20.69 -0.24 9.37
N ARG A 99 -20.93 0.87 8.66
CA ARG A 99 -19.88 1.54 7.86
C ARG A 99 -18.70 2.05 8.67
N HIS A 100 -18.94 2.47 9.91
CA HIS A 100 -17.87 2.88 10.83
C HIS A 100 -16.87 1.75 11.14
N GLN A 101 -17.27 0.49 10.96
CA GLN A 101 -16.40 -0.68 11.14
C GLN A 101 -15.39 -0.87 9.98
N PHE A 102 -15.56 -0.17 8.87
CA PHE A 102 -14.61 -0.16 7.76
C PHE A 102 -13.49 0.86 8.04
N THR A 103 -12.61 0.50 8.98
CA THR A 103 -11.60 1.41 9.53
C THR A 103 -10.37 1.59 8.64
N THR A 104 -10.16 0.72 7.66
CA THR A 104 -8.96 0.69 6.80
C THR A 104 -8.55 2.04 6.21
N PRO A 105 -9.47 2.88 5.65
CA PRO A 105 -9.08 4.18 5.11
C PRO A 105 -8.42 5.10 6.15
N PHE A 106 -8.94 5.10 7.38
CA PHE A 106 -8.38 5.89 8.48
C PHE A 106 -7.04 5.33 8.94
N LEU A 107 -6.89 4.01 8.97
CA LEU A 107 -5.64 3.36 9.36
C LEU A 107 -4.54 3.53 8.30
N GLN A 108 -4.90 3.62 7.01
CA GLN A 108 -3.97 3.99 5.94
C GLN A 108 -3.48 5.44 6.10
N LEU A 109 -4.39 6.37 6.41
CA LEU A 109 -4.03 7.76 6.70
C LEU A 109 -3.14 7.85 7.95
N LYS A 110 -3.51 7.13 9.03
CA LYS A 110 -2.73 7.05 10.27
C LYS A 110 -1.32 6.50 10.01
N ALA A 111 -1.19 5.38 9.29
CA ALA A 111 0.11 4.82 8.92
C ALA A 111 0.99 5.84 8.19
N SER A 112 0.42 6.60 7.25
CA SER A 112 1.17 7.65 6.53
C SER A 112 1.49 8.88 7.37
N ALA A 113 0.79 9.10 8.48
CA ALA A 113 1.06 10.22 9.39
C ALA A 113 2.13 9.89 10.43
N GLU A 114 2.20 8.63 10.84
CA GLU A 114 3.03 8.17 11.95
C GLU A 114 4.32 7.47 11.50
N HIS A 115 4.36 6.94 10.27
CA HIS A 115 5.51 6.19 9.78
C HIS A 115 6.29 6.96 8.71
N PRO A 116 7.58 7.26 8.91
CA PRO A 116 8.37 8.15 8.04
C PRO A 116 8.59 7.63 6.61
N ARG A 117 8.36 6.34 6.37
CA ARG A 117 8.56 5.71 5.06
C ARG A 117 7.27 5.21 4.41
N ILE A 118 6.08 5.57 4.96
CA ILE A 118 4.79 5.22 4.36
C ILE A 118 4.11 6.49 3.87
N PHE A 119 3.83 6.56 2.58
CA PHE A 119 3.22 7.73 1.94
C PHE A 119 1.86 7.37 1.35
N LEU A 120 0.84 8.15 1.73
CA LEU A 120 -0.49 8.05 1.16
C LEU A 120 -0.53 8.82 -0.16
N VAL A 121 -0.64 8.10 -1.26
CA VAL A 121 -0.59 8.65 -2.62
C VAL A 121 -1.81 9.51 -2.92
N CYS A 122 -2.99 8.92 -2.78
CA CYS A 122 -4.28 9.59 -2.95
C CYS A 122 -5.41 8.72 -2.38
N PRO A 123 -6.58 9.30 -2.12
CA PRO A 123 -7.79 8.54 -1.84
C PRO A 123 -8.40 7.98 -3.13
N LYS A 124 -9.01 6.79 -3.06
CA LYS A 124 -9.67 6.17 -4.19
C LYS A 124 -11.10 6.67 -4.43
N TYR A 125 -11.72 7.40 -3.50
CA TYR A 125 -13.11 7.87 -3.64
C TYR A 125 -13.30 8.88 -4.80
N GLN A 126 -12.24 9.47 -5.30
CA GLN A 126 -12.28 10.40 -6.44
C GLN A 126 -12.42 9.71 -7.80
N PHE A 127 -12.31 8.39 -7.85
CA PHE A 127 -12.36 7.59 -9.07
C PHE A 127 -13.73 6.96 -9.27
N SER A 128 -14.08 6.68 -10.52
CA SER A 128 -15.29 5.95 -10.89
C SER A 128 -15.09 4.44 -10.68
N TYR A 129 -16.11 3.78 -10.20
CA TYR A 129 -16.08 2.36 -9.86
C TYR A 129 -16.86 1.53 -10.87
N LYS A 130 -16.32 0.38 -11.22
CA LYS A 130 -17.00 -0.67 -11.98
C LYS A 130 -18.02 -1.41 -11.12
N ASP A 131 -17.65 -1.63 -9.88
CA ASP A 131 -18.44 -2.28 -8.84
C ASP A 131 -18.12 -1.62 -7.48
N TYR A 132 -18.46 -2.26 -6.37
CA TYR A 132 -18.24 -1.70 -5.03
C TYR A 132 -16.76 -1.64 -4.59
N ALA A 133 -15.84 -2.26 -5.31
CA ALA A 133 -14.42 -2.36 -4.91
C ALA A 133 -13.42 -1.96 -6.00
N HIS A 134 -13.75 -2.21 -7.28
CA HIS A 134 -12.84 -2.05 -8.40
C HIS A 134 -13.12 -0.77 -9.15
N ILE A 135 -12.10 0.06 -9.30
CA ILE A 135 -12.17 1.28 -10.12
C ILE A 135 -12.16 0.92 -11.62
N LEU A 136 -12.70 1.81 -12.44
CA LEU A 136 -12.70 1.65 -13.90
C LEU A 136 -11.27 1.64 -14.47
N ALA A 137 -11.09 1.01 -15.63
CA ALA A 137 -9.78 0.88 -16.27
C ALA A 137 -9.11 2.24 -16.55
N ASN A 138 -9.87 3.25 -16.98
CA ASN A 138 -9.33 4.60 -17.20
C ASN A 138 -8.88 5.24 -15.89
N ASP A 139 -9.64 5.06 -14.81
CA ASP A 139 -9.29 5.61 -13.50
C ASP A 139 -8.10 4.86 -12.87
N THR A 140 -7.90 3.59 -13.25
CA THR A 140 -6.68 2.85 -12.87
C THR A 140 -5.42 3.49 -13.46
N LYS A 141 -5.49 4.05 -14.69
CA LYS A 141 -4.37 4.83 -15.26
C LYS A 141 -4.09 6.07 -14.42
N TRP A 142 -5.12 6.84 -14.06
CA TRP A 142 -4.97 8.01 -13.20
C TRP A 142 -4.39 7.66 -11.83
N LEU A 143 -4.82 6.54 -11.23
CA LEU A 143 -4.19 6.05 -10.00
C LEU A 143 -2.70 5.79 -10.22
N GLY A 144 -2.32 5.16 -11.36
CA GLY A 144 -0.92 4.96 -11.74
C GLY A 144 -0.12 6.26 -11.84
N GLU A 145 -0.71 7.32 -12.45
CA GLU A 145 -0.10 8.65 -12.55
C GLU A 145 0.14 9.28 -11.16
N TYR A 146 -0.81 9.12 -10.23
CA TYR A 146 -0.61 9.56 -8.85
C TYR A 146 0.56 8.83 -8.17
N TYR A 147 0.66 7.50 -8.35
CA TYR A 147 1.80 6.75 -7.82
C TYR A 147 3.12 7.20 -8.43
N ALA A 148 3.17 7.42 -9.76
CA ALA A 148 4.35 7.90 -10.45
C ALA A 148 4.76 9.29 -9.95
N LYS A 149 3.81 10.21 -9.80
CA LYS A 149 4.04 11.56 -9.26
C LYS A 149 4.63 11.51 -7.85
N VAL A 150 4.02 10.74 -6.95
CA VAL A 150 4.47 10.66 -5.56
C VAL A 150 5.83 9.96 -5.47
N LYS A 151 6.04 8.89 -6.25
CA LYS A 151 7.35 8.23 -6.37
C LYS A 151 8.43 9.22 -6.81
N LYS A 152 8.18 10.03 -7.83
CA LYS A 152 9.12 11.06 -8.28
C LYS A 152 9.46 12.02 -7.15
N ILE A 153 8.46 12.57 -6.45
CA ILE A 153 8.67 13.55 -5.37
C ILE A 153 9.46 12.93 -4.20
N VAL A 154 9.01 11.76 -3.73
CA VAL A 154 9.56 11.16 -2.49
C VAL A 154 10.86 10.42 -2.75
N VAL A 155 10.94 9.66 -3.84
CA VAL A 155 12.08 8.76 -4.09
C VAL A 155 13.17 9.42 -4.92
N ASP A 156 12.78 10.16 -5.97
CA ASP A 156 13.77 10.71 -6.91
C ASP A 156 14.26 12.09 -6.49
N GLU A 157 13.37 12.91 -5.88
CA GLU A 157 13.69 14.27 -5.46
C GLU A 157 13.98 14.38 -3.95
N GLY A 158 13.72 13.32 -3.17
CA GLY A 158 13.94 13.31 -1.72
C GLY A 158 13.10 14.31 -0.93
N ARG A 159 11.94 14.72 -1.47
CA ARG A 159 11.04 15.69 -0.84
C ARG A 159 9.89 14.98 -0.14
N ASP A 160 9.37 15.60 0.90
CA ASP A 160 8.18 15.12 1.59
C ASP A 160 6.94 15.19 0.69
N TRP A 161 6.06 14.22 0.87
CA TRP A 161 4.73 14.20 0.30
C TRP A 161 3.68 14.17 1.41
N LEU A 162 2.90 15.23 1.48
CA LEU A 162 1.71 15.27 2.32
C LEU A 162 0.49 15.26 1.41
N GLY A 163 -0.20 14.12 1.35
CA GLY A 163 -1.52 14.05 0.72
C GLY A 163 -2.50 15.01 1.41
N LEU A 164 -3.60 15.34 0.73
CA LEU A 164 -4.67 16.15 1.32
C LEU A 164 -5.14 15.52 2.63
N ARG A 165 -5.10 16.30 3.69
CA ARG A 165 -5.55 15.90 5.04
C ARG A 165 -6.40 16.99 5.63
N PRO A 166 -7.41 16.66 6.46
CA PRO A 166 -8.03 17.63 7.33
C PRO A 166 -6.96 18.24 8.27
N LYS A 167 -6.92 19.55 8.41
CA LYS A 167 -6.00 20.21 9.35
C LYS A 167 -6.51 20.19 10.80
N ALA A 168 -7.82 20.10 10.95
CA ALA A 168 -8.52 19.91 12.22
C ALA A 168 -9.89 19.30 11.92
N LEU A 169 -10.43 18.56 12.85
CA LEU A 169 -11.85 18.18 12.91
C LEU A 169 -12.49 19.05 13.98
#